data_b40cfbc650dc3def654b4548eea69cd6
#
_entry.id   b40cfbc650dc3def654b4548eea69cd6
#
_cell.length_a   1.000
_cell.length_b   1.000
_cell.length_c   1.000
_cell.angle_alpha   90.00
_cell.angle_beta   90.00
_cell.angle_gamma   90.00
#
_symmetry.space_group_name_H-M   'P 1'
#
loop_
_entity.id
_entity.type
_entity.pdbx_description
1 polymer ?
#
loop_
_entity_poly.entity_id
_entity_poly.type
_entity_poly.pdbx_seq_one_letter_code
_entity_poly.pdbx_strand_id
1 'polypeptide(L)'
;MKKMLLIICLTISTTVFAQTSSLVIGGVLDLTVPEAGSSGKALQLVAIDDIADLSVYAIGVANNGGGTDGVEANLPAVALAAGESFWFLRDTSAYQNYFGDVFGEYDVNYAIDSDVSQNGDDAIELFMISGGVETLVDLYGDPATDGTGEAWEYMDAWAYRIDRTPSATFDITQWTIATP
;
A
#
# COMPACT_ATOMS: atom_id res chain seq x y z
N MET A 1 -9.75 -26.41 61.45
CA MET A 1 -8.65 -26.21 60.53
C MET A 1 -9.23 -25.66 59.19
N LYS A 2 -9.05 -24.35 58.91
CA LYS A 2 -9.54 -23.71 57.67
C LYS A 2 -8.51 -23.97 56.57
N LYS A 3 -8.89 -24.69 55.51
CA LYS A 3 -8.05 -24.86 54.32
C LYS A 3 -8.08 -23.59 53.51
N MET A 4 -6.95 -22.91 53.39
CA MET A 4 -6.77 -21.74 52.54
C MET A 4 -6.49 -22.22 51.12
N LEU A 5 -7.39 -21.92 50.17
CA LEU A 5 -7.24 -22.24 48.75
C LEU A 5 -6.42 -21.12 48.12
N LEU A 6 -5.19 -21.43 47.72
CA LEU A 6 -4.31 -20.49 46.99
C LEU A 6 -4.66 -20.57 45.50
N ILE A 7 -5.30 -19.53 44.95
CA ILE A 7 -5.55 -19.38 43.53
C ILE A 7 -4.33 -18.69 42.93
N ILE A 8 -3.52 -19.44 42.17
CA ILE A 8 -2.43 -18.90 41.39
C ILE A 8 -3.04 -18.40 40.07
N CYS A 9 -3.14 -17.08 39.91
CA CYS A 9 -3.55 -16.44 38.66
C CYS A 9 -2.33 -16.41 37.72
N LEU A 10 -2.30 -17.29 36.73
CA LEU A 10 -1.26 -17.32 35.70
C LEU A 10 -1.59 -16.21 34.68
N THR A 11 -0.91 -15.07 34.75
CA THR A 11 -1.01 -14.03 33.70
C THR A 11 -0.15 -14.46 32.52
N ILE A 12 -0.80 -14.88 31.44
CA ILE A 12 -0.13 -15.09 30.14
C ILE A 12 0.09 -13.72 29.52
N SER A 13 1.33 -13.22 29.58
CA SER A 13 1.73 -12.04 28.82
C SER A 13 1.92 -12.46 27.37
N THR A 14 0.95 -12.15 26.51
CA THR A 14 1.15 -12.22 25.06
C THR A 14 2.02 -11.02 24.66
N THR A 15 3.27 -11.26 24.30
CA THR A 15 4.09 -10.27 23.62
C THR A 15 3.55 -10.16 22.19
N VAL A 16 2.82 -9.09 21.90
CA VAL A 16 2.51 -8.72 20.53
C VAL A 16 3.82 -8.18 19.93
N PHE A 17 4.48 -8.97 19.11
CA PHE A 17 5.52 -8.43 18.23
C PHE A 17 4.81 -7.61 17.17
N ALA A 18 5.14 -6.33 17.05
CA ALA A 18 4.77 -5.56 15.88
C ALA A 18 5.41 -6.28 14.67
N GLN A 19 4.57 -6.77 13.76
CA GLN A 19 5.04 -7.42 12.56
C GLN A 19 5.59 -6.31 11.64
N THR A 20 6.90 -6.29 11.43
CA THR A 20 7.54 -5.36 10.49
C THR A 20 7.28 -5.85 9.08
N SER A 21 6.77 -4.99 8.22
CA SER A 21 6.61 -5.28 6.80
C SER A 21 7.96 -5.22 6.09
N SER A 22 8.20 -6.16 5.18
CA SER A 22 9.33 -6.08 4.23
C SER A 22 8.95 -5.36 2.93
N LEU A 23 7.69 -4.91 2.79
CA LEU A 23 7.17 -4.15 1.67
C LEU A 23 6.60 -2.83 2.18
N VAL A 24 6.77 -1.77 1.40
CA VAL A 24 6.26 -0.42 1.71
C VAL A 24 5.62 0.21 0.48
N ILE A 25 4.60 1.04 0.67
CA ILE A 25 4.07 1.92 -0.38
C ILE A 25 5.11 3.00 -0.67
N GLY A 26 5.77 2.93 -1.82
CA GLY A 26 6.79 3.89 -2.26
C GLY A 26 6.21 5.09 -2.97
N GLY A 27 5.09 4.92 -3.67
CA GLY A 27 4.42 5.99 -4.41
C GLY A 27 2.99 5.66 -4.79
N VAL A 28 2.19 6.70 -4.96
CA VAL A 28 0.81 6.66 -5.43
C VAL A 28 0.65 7.64 -6.59
N LEU A 29 -0.04 7.24 -7.64
CA LEU A 29 -0.19 8.01 -8.87
C LEU A 29 -1.65 8.03 -9.30
N ASP A 30 -2.12 9.23 -9.68
CA ASP A 30 -3.40 9.46 -10.35
C ASP A 30 -3.15 10.38 -11.56
N LEU A 31 -2.36 9.90 -12.54
CA LEU A 31 -1.96 10.70 -13.68
C LEU A 31 -3.05 10.73 -14.75
N THR A 32 -3.25 11.91 -15.35
CA THR A 32 -4.19 12.13 -16.46
C THR A 32 -3.53 12.09 -17.85
N VAL A 33 -2.30 11.61 -17.94
CA VAL A 33 -1.53 11.53 -19.18
C VAL A 33 -1.55 10.12 -19.77
N PRO A 34 -1.57 9.97 -21.13
CA PRO A 34 -1.76 11.02 -22.15
C PRO A 34 -3.21 11.44 -22.30
N GLU A 35 -4.13 10.74 -21.70
CA GLU A 35 -5.59 10.97 -21.77
C GLU A 35 -6.17 10.99 -20.37
N ALA A 36 -7.13 11.87 -20.14
CA ALA A 36 -7.88 11.90 -18.87
C ALA A 36 -8.59 10.56 -18.61
N GLY A 37 -8.71 10.21 -17.32
CA GLY A 37 -9.40 9.00 -16.88
C GLY A 37 -8.55 8.11 -15.99
N SER A 38 -8.88 6.83 -15.90
CA SER A 38 -8.27 5.91 -14.95
C SER A 38 -6.95 5.26 -15.41
N SER A 39 -6.53 5.45 -16.66
CA SER A 39 -5.38 4.72 -17.22
C SER A 39 -4.03 5.09 -16.58
N GLY A 40 -3.91 6.29 -16.02
CA GLY A 40 -2.68 6.76 -15.38
C GLY A 40 -2.57 6.41 -13.89
N LYS A 41 -3.45 5.58 -13.35
CA LYS A 41 -3.43 5.17 -11.94
C LYS A 41 -2.43 4.06 -11.70
N ALA A 42 -1.60 4.23 -10.66
CA ALA A 42 -0.61 3.23 -10.28
C ALA A 42 -0.21 3.33 -8.81
N LEU A 43 0.31 2.23 -8.29
CA LEU A 43 0.96 2.14 -7.00
C LEU A 43 2.38 1.61 -7.19
N GLN A 44 3.37 2.25 -6.57
CA GLN A 44 4.70 1.72 -6.43
C GLN A 44 4.85 1.08 -5.05
N LEU A 45 5.19 -0.19 -5.04
CA LEU A 45 5.57 -0.91 -3.83
C LEU A 45 7.07 -1.17 -3.86
N VAL A 46 7.75 -0.99 -2.74
CA VAL A 46 9.21 -1.13 -2.66
C VAL A 46 9.57 -2.17 -1.61
N ALA A 47 10.38 -3.16 -1.99
CA ALA A 47 10.92 -4.13 -1.04
C ALA A 47 12.00 -3.49 -0.16
N ILE A 48 11.87 -3.63 1.15
CA ILE A 48 12.87 -3.20 2.13
C ILE A 48 13.89 -4.31 2.36
N ASP A 49 13.40 -5.53 2.41
CA ASP A 49 14.16 -6.77 2.50
C ASP A 49 13.76 -7.71 1.36
N ASP A 50 14.53 -8.79 1.16
CA ASP A 50 14.18 -9.82 0.19
C ASP A 50 12.82 -10.46 0.53
N ILE A 51 11.91 -10.49 -0.44
CA ILE A 51 10.59 -11.10 -0.33
C ILE A 51 10.55 -12.29 -1.27
N ALA A 52 10.38 -13.50 -0.72
CA ALA A 52 10.35 -14.72 -1.51
C ALA A 52 9.03 -14.90 -2.29
N ASP A 53 7.94 -14.33 -1.79
CA ASP A 53 6.61 -14.46 -2.38
C ASP A 53 5.77 -13.23 -2.02
N LEU A 54 5.49 -12.38 -3.02
CA LEU A 54 4.68 -11.18 -2.84
C LEU A 54 3.19 -11.48 -2.56
N SER A 55 2.71 -12.69 -2.83
CA SER A 55 1.29 -13.04 -2.59
C SER A 55 0.88 -13.05 -1.11
N VAL A 56 1.85 -12.90 -0.20
CA VAL A 56 1.57 -12.64 1.22
C VAL A 56 1.14 -11.19 1.49
N TYR A 57 1.17 -10.34 0.48
CA TYR A 57 0.70 -8.95 0.54
C TYR A 57 -0.48 -8.71 -0.38
N ALA A 58 -1.27 -7.70 -0.03
CA ALA A 58 -2.42 -7.25 -0.81
C ALA A 58 -2.65 -5.75 -0.57
N ILE A 59 -3.39 -5.11 -1.46
CA ILE A 59 -3.79 -3.71 -1.32
C ILE A 59 -5.29 -3.57 -1.14
N GLY A 60 -5.70 -2.46 -0.53
CA GLY A 60 -7.04 -1.91 -0.54
C GLY A 60 -7.01 -0.43 -0.87
N VAL A 61 -8.11 0.09 -1.38
CA VAL A 61 -8.34 1.51 -1.69
C VAL A 61 -9.55 1.99 -0.88
N ALA A 62 -9.31 2.73 0.19
CA ALA A 62 -10.39 3.28 1.00
C ALA A 62 -10.98 4.52 0.33
N ASN A 63 -12.04 4.31 -0.44
CA ASN A 63 -12.64 5.32 -1.30
C ASN A 63 -13.38 6.41 -0.51
N ASN A 64 -13.07 7.69 -0.80
CA ASN A 64 -13.82 8.89 -0.35
C ASN A 64 -14.07 8.92 1.17
N GLY A 65 -13.14 8.45 1.97
CA GLY A 65 -13.27 8.48 3.44
C GLY A 65 -14.33 7.53 4.00
N GLY A 66 -14.71 6.50 3.23
CA GLY A 66 -15.71 5.50 3.66
C GLY A 66 -15.25 4.55 4.74
N GLY A 67 -13.98 4.61 5.11
CA GLY A 67 -13.30 3.66 5.98
C GLY A 67 -12.70 2.50 5.21
N THR A 68 -11.88 1.69 5.89
CA THR A 68 -11.35 0.46 5.29
C THR A 68 -12.45 -0.57 5.07
N ASP A 69 -12.44 -1.24 3.94
CA ASP A 69 -13.24 -2.44 3.63
C ASP A 69 -12.37 -3.69 3.41
N GLY A 70 -11.07 -3.55 3.65
CA GLY A 70 -10.10 -4.64 3.64
C GLY A 70 -9.39 -4.84 2.31
N VAL A 71 -8.98 -6.06 2.04
CA VAL A 71 -8.24 -6.42 0.83
C VAL A 71 -9.15 -6.41 -0.40
N GLU A 72 -8.73 -5.69 -1.45
CA GLU A 72 -9.38 -5.66 -2.75
C GLU A 72 -8.55 -6.39 -3.81
N ALA A 73 -7.23 -6.20 -3.84
CA ALA A 73 -6.36 -6.84 -4.82
C ALA A 73 -5.16 -7.54 -4.18
N ASN A 74 -4.97 -8.82 -4.51
CA ASN A 74 -3.82 -9.58 -4.06
C ASN A 74 -2.62 -9.39 -4.97
N LEU A 75 -1.41 -9.31 -4.41
CA LEU A 75 -0.20 -9.29 -5.21
C LEU A 75 0.10 -10.68 -5.77
N PRO A 76 0.83 -10.77 -6.91
CA PRO A 76 1.16 -12.06 -7.52
C PRO A 76 2.22 -12.82 -6.73
N ALA A 77 2.25 -14.16 -6.92
CA ALA A 77 3.25 -15.04 -6.31
C ALA A 77 4.60 -14.93 -7.05
N VAL A 78 5.31 -13.83 -6.85
CA VAL A 78 6.65 -13.56 -7.40
C VAL A 78 7.59 -13.13 -6.28
N ALA A 79 8.88 -13.38 -6.47
CA ALA A 79 9.91 -12.87 -5.55
C ALA A 79 10.27 -11.42 -5.91
N LEU A 80 10.70 -10.64 -4.90
CA LEU A 80 11.21 -9.28 -5.07
C LEU A 80 12.43 -9.11 -4.17
N ALA A 81 13.56 -8.69 -4.75
CA ALA A 81 14.78 -8.47 -3.97
C ALA A 81 14.73 -7.12 -3.24
N ALA A 82 15.49 -7.01 -2.15
CA ALA A 82 15.61 -5.76 -1.40
C ALA A 82 16.03 -4.60 -2.29
N GLY A 83 15.28 -3.50 -2.21
CA GLY A 83 15.46 -2.28 -3.01
C GLY A 83 14.75 -2.30 -4.36
N GLU A 84 14.25 -3.42 -4.83
CA GLU A 84 13.45 -3.48 -6.05
C GLU A 84 12.05 -2.92 -5.84
N SER A 85 11.43 -2.47 -6.93
CA SER A 85 10.06 -1.99 -6.97
C SER A 85 9.16 -2.97 -7.71
N PHE A 86 7.94 -3.11 -7.20
CA PHE A 86 6.81 -3.72 -7.90
C PHE A 86 5.77 -2.64 -8.19
N TRP A 87 5.28 -2.61 -9.43
CA TRP A 87 4.26 -1.67 -9.85
C TRP A 87 2.90 -2.34 -10.00
N PHE A 88 1.90 -1.79 -9.37
CA PHE A 88 0.52 -2.22 -9.52
C PHE A 88 -0.24 -1.15 -10.29
N LEU A 89 -0.68 -1.48 -11.50
CA LEU A 89 -1.14 -0.54 -12.51
C LEU A 89 -2.61 -0.78 -12.83
N ARG A 90 -3.33 0.31 -13.11
CA ARG A 90 -4.65 0.21 -13.72
C ARG A 90 -4.56 -0.23 -15.17
N ASP A 91 -3.60 0.31 -15.92
CA ASP A 91 -3.36 0.07 -17.34
C ASP A 91 -1.90 0.39 -17.66
N THR A 92 -1.32 -0.31 -18.63
CA THR A 92 0.03 -0.02 -19.12
C THR A 92 0.02 0.94 -20.30
N SER A 93 -1.08 1.08 -21.04
CA SER A 93 -1.14 1.83 -22.29
C SER A 93 -0.84 3.32 -22.10
N ALA A 94 -1.31 3.94 -21.03
CA ALA A 94 -1.05 5.34 -20.71
C ALA A 94 0.45 5.60 -20.52
N TYR A 95 1.13 4.74 -19.79
CA TYR A 95 2.56 4.87 -19.53
C TYR A 95 3.39 4.63 -20.78
N GLN A 96 3.07 3.59 -21.56
CA GLN A 96 3.74 3.29 -22.83
C GLN A 96 3.56 4.40 -23.87
N ASN A 97 2.36 4.98 -23.96
CA ASN A 97 2.08 6.04 -24.91
C ASN A 97 2.78 7.36 -24.55
N TYR A 98 2.96 7.64 -23.27
CA TYR A 98 3.55 8.89 -22.79
C TYR A 98 5.07 8.81 -22.60
N PHE A 99 5.56 7.73 -21.99
CA PHE A 99 6.97 7.57 -21.62
C PHE A 99 7.75 6.62 -22.55
N GLY A 100 7.11 5.99 -23.52
CA GLY A 100 7.68 4.92 -24.32
C GLY A 100 7.56 3.55 -23.65
N ASP A 101 8.26 2.55 -24.16
CA ASP A 101 8.19 1.17 -23.64
C ASP A 101 9.02 0.98 -22.35
N VAL A 102 8.62 1.70 -21.30
CA VAL A 102 9.33 1.68 -20.01
C VAL A 102 9.29 0.31 -19.32
N PHE A 103 8.27 -0.51 -19.61
CA PHE A 103 8.13 -1.83 -18.99
C PHE A 103 8.99 -2.90 -19.68
N GLY A 104 9.20 -2.79 -21.01
CA GLY A 104 10.09 -3.70 -21.74
C GLY A 104 11.56 -3.27 -21.69
N GLU A 105 11.84 -1.97 -21.63
CA GLU A 105 13.21 -1.45 -21.61
C GLU A 105 13.91 -1.64 -20.25
N TYR A 106 13.17 -1.55 -19.12
CA TYR A 106 13.76 -1.53 -17.78
C TYR A 106 13.49 -2.81 -16.95
N ASP A 107 12.91 -3.86 -17.53
CA ASP A 107 12.58 -5.12 -16.85
C ASP A 107 11.81 -4.88 -15.53
N VAL A 108 10.75 -4.08 -15.62
CA VAL A 108 9.96 -3.64 -14.46
C VAL A 108 9.02 -4.76 -14.01
N ASN A 109 9.07 -5.11 -12.72
CA ASN A 109 8.07 -6.00 -12.12
C ASN A 109 6.73 -5.28 -11.98
N TYR A 110 5.66 -5.78 -12.62
CA TYR A 110 4.33 -5.17 -12.50
C TYR A 110 3.18 -6.18 -12.64
N ALA A 111 2.00 -5.78 -12.18
CA ALA A 111 0.72 -6.40 -12.50
C ALA A 111 -0.31 -5.32 -12.87
N ILE A 112 -1.36 -5.74 -13.57
CA ILE A 112 -2.49 -4.90 -13.94
C ILE A 112 -3.71 -5.38 -13.19
N ASP A 113 -4.42 -4.46 -12.51
CA ASP A 113 -5.67 -4.77 -11.84
C ASP A 113 -6.63 -3.58 -11.89
N SER A 114 -7.92 -3.87 -12.07
CA SER A 114 -8.98 -2.86 -12.06
C SER A 114 -9.26 -2.27 -10.68
N ASP A 115 -8.83 -2.94 -9.62
CA ASP A 115 -8.97 -2.50 -8.24
C ASP A 115 -7.93 -1.45 -7.85
N VAL A 116 -6.95 -1.16 -8.71
CA VAL A 116 -6.16 0.08 -8.67
C VAL A 116 -7.05 1.22 -9.15
N SER A 117 -7.91 1.71 -8.27
CA SER A 117 -9.06 2.57 -8.62
C SER A 117 -9.00 3.96 -8.02
N GLN A 118 -8.02 4.26 -7.16
CA GLN A 118 -7.83 5.55 -6.50
C GLN A 118 -7.93 6.70 -7.50
N ASN A 119 -8.48 7.84 -7.06
CA ASN A 119 -8.65 9.04 -7.89
C ASN A 119 -8.01 10.30 -7.29
N GLY A 120 -6.97 10.10 -6.45
CA GLY A 120 -6.15 11.18 -5.90
C GLY A 120 -6.61 11.70 -4.55
N ASP A 121 -7.81 11.36 -4.11
CA ASP A 121 -8.38 11.69 -2.80
C ASP A 121 -8.69 10.45 -1.94
N ASP A 122 -8.29 9.27 -2.43
CA ASP A 122 -8.47 7.99 -1.74
C ASP A 122 -7.24 7.57 -0.96
N ALA A 123 -7.43 6.96 0.21
CA ALA A 123 -6.35 6.37 0.96
C ALA A 123 -5.99 4.98 0.41
N ILE A 124 -4.70 4.64 0.47
CA ILE A 124 -4.16 3.35 0.00
C ILE A 124 -3.66 2.56 1.19
N GLU A 125 -4.12 1.34 1.29
CA GLU A 125 -3.81 0.41 2.37
C GLU A 125 -2.95 -0.76 1.84
N LEU A 126 -1.85 -1.06 2.54
CA LEU A 126 -1.06 -2.27 2.30
C LEU A 126 -1.28 -3.25 3.43
N PHE A 127 -1.80 -4.41 3.09
CA PHE A 127 -2.05 -5.50 4.03
C PHE A 127 -1.00 -6.60 3.89
N MET A 128 -0.68 -7.25 5.00
CA MET A 128 0.00 -8.54 5.01
C MET A 128 -0.98 -9.62 5.45
N ILE A 129 -0.97 -10.75 4.72
CA ILE A 129 -1.88 -11.87 4.93
C ILE A 129 -1.09 -13.02 5.55
N SER A 130 -1.47 -13.42 6.75
CA SER A 130 -0.84 -14.56 7.44
C SER A 130 -1.91 -15.43 8.10
N GLY A 131 -1.97 -16.72 7.72
CA GLY A 131 -2.93 -17.66 8.26
C GLY A 131 -4.40 -17.25 8.02
N GLY A 132 -4.68 -16.49 6.95
CA GLY A 132 -6.01 -15.96 6.64
C GLY A 132 -6.39 -14.72 7.44
N VAL A 133 -5.44 -14.11 8.15
CA VAL A 133 -5.63 -12.84 8.86
C VAL A 133 -4.96 -11.73 8.07
N GLU A 134 -5.73 -10.71 7.75
CA GLU A 134 -5.28 -9.47 7.11
C GLU A 134 -4.80 -8.52 8.19
N THR A 135 -3.59 -7.97 8.02
CA THR A 135 -3.01 -7.00 8.95
C THR A 135 -2.54 -5.81 8.14
N LEU A 136 -3.08 -4.62 8.45
CA LEU A 136 -2.60 -3.36 7.87
C LEU A 136 -1.15 -3.13 8.31
N VAL A 137 -0.24 -3.00 7.35
CA VAL A 137 1.20 -2.84 7.62
C VAL A 137 1.77 -1.54 7.10
N ASP A 138 1.11 -0.90 6.13
CA ASP A 138 1.49 0.43 5.64
C ASP A 138 0.27 1.17 5.09
N LEU A 139 0.33 2.52 5.09
CA LEU A 139 -0.81 3.37 4.78
C LEU A 139 -0.35 4.66 4.11
N TYR A 140 -1.09 5.09 3.07
CA TYR A 140 -1.10 6.43 2.53
C TYR A 140 -2.49 7.04 2.70
N GLY A 141 -2.58 8.28 3.23
CA GLY A 141 -3.86 8.95 3.47
C GLY A 141 -4.57 8.48 4.74
N ASP A 142 -5.76 8.99 4.97
CA ASP A 142 -6.63 8.62 6.09
C ASP A 142 -7.88 7.91 5.56
N PRO A 143 -8.05 6.59 5.80
CA PRO A 143 -9.20 5.85 5.29
C PRO A 143 -10.56 6.39 5.74
N ALA A 144 -10.62 7.13 6.84
CA ALA A 144 -11.87 7.69 7.38
C ALA A 144 -12.14 9.13 6.93
N THR A 145 -11.26 9.70 6.08
CA THR A 145 -11.36 11.09 5.60
C THR A 145 -11.33 11.13 4.08
N ASP A 146 -12.33 11.76 3.45
CA ASP A 146 -12.29 12.11 2.03
C ASP A 146 -11.14 13.09 1.80
N GLY A 147 -10.19 12.72 0.94
CA GLY A 147 -8.97 13.49 0.69
C GLY A 147 -9.18 14.75 -0.11
N THR A 148 -10.37 14.98 -0.67
CA THR A 148 -10.68 16.18 -1.45
C THR A 148 -10.40 17.45 -0.66
N GLY A 149 -9.40 18.22 -1.09
CA GLY A 149 -8.96 19.45 -0.42
C GLY A 149 -8.08 19.25 0.79
N GLU A 150 -7.74 18.00 1.15
CA GLU A 150 -6.82 17.70 2.22
C GLU A 150 -5.36 17.87 1.76
N ALA A 151 -4.46 18.04 2.71
CA ALA A 151 -3.05 18.28 2.42
C ALA A 151 -2.32 17.07 1.78
N TRP A 152 -2.95 15.90 1.78
CA TRP A 152 -2.44 14.67 1.19
C TRP A 152 -3.11 14.31 -0.15
N GLU A 153 -4.02 15.15 -0.66
CA GLU A 153 -4.61 14.99 -1.99
C GLU A 153 -3.54 14.99 -3.09
N TYR A 154 -3.62 14.03 -4.03
CA TYR A 154 -2.73 13.90 -5.18
C TYR A 154 -3.51 13.77 -6.50
N MET A 155 -4.70 14.36 -6.58
CA MET A 155 -5.55 14.34 -7.77
C MET A 155 -4.81 14.88 -8.99
N ASP A 156 -4.91 14.19 -10.12
CA ASP A 156 -4.18 14.47 -11.37
C ASP A 156 -2.65 14.54 -11.21
N ALA A 157 -2.10 13.96 -10.15
CA ALA A 157 -0.72 14.11 -9.76
C ALA A 157 -0.16 12.79 -9.15
N TRP A 158 0.78 12.94 -8.25
CA TRP A 158 1.45 11.82 -7.58
C TRP A 158 1.95 12.20 -6.21
N ALA A 159 2.15 11.19 -5.36
CA ALA A 159 2.94 11.34 -4.14
C ALA A 159 3.99 10.24 -4.06
N TYR A 160 5.16 10.54 -3.50
CA TYR A 160 6.17 9.53 -3.20
C TYR A 160 6.68 9.64 -1.76
N ARG A 161 7.04 8.50 -1.19
CA ARG A 161 7.55 8.39 0.16
C ARG A 161 9.02 8.84 0.22
N ILE A 162 9.36 9.64 1.22
CA ILE A 162 10.73 10.17 1.45
C ILE A 162 11.62 9.09 2.06
N ASP A 163 11.08 8.33 3.03
CA ASP A 163 11.79 7.21 3.63
C ASP A 163 11.04 5.89 3.39
N ARG A 164 11.69 4.75 3.70
CA ARG A 164 11.15 3.43 3.45
C ARG A 164 10.71 2.72 4.73
N THR A 165 10.21 3.46 5.70
CA THR A 165 9.71 2.90 6.95
C THR A 165 8.19 2.67 6.85
N PRO A 166 7.72 1.41 6.79
CA PRO A 166 6.28 1.13 6.73
C PRO A 166 5.60 1.51 8.03
N SER A 167 4.36 2.01 7.95
CA SER A 167 3.57 2.40 9.11
C SER A 167 2.08 2.24 8.81
N ALA A 168 1.37 1.54 9.69
CA ALA A 168 -0.09 1.47 9.66
C ALA A 168 -0.78 2.78 10.11
N THR A 169 -0.01 3.84 10.32
CA THR A 169 -0.50 5.18 10.64
C THR A 169 0.09 6.16 9.64
N PHE A 170 -0.76 6.93 8.98
CA PHE A 170 -0.33 7.92 8.02
C PHE A 170 0.39 9.10 8.69
N ASP A 171 1.55 9.46 8.17
CA ASP A 171 2.32 10.64 8.55
C ASP A 171 2.73 11.40 7.28
N ILE A 172 2.05 12.51 7.01
CA ILE A 172 2.27 13.33 5.80
C ILE A 172 3.71 13.86 5.68
N THR A 173 4.42 13.99 6.80
CA THR A 173 5.81 14.48 6.78
C THR A 173 6.78 13.51 6.12
N GLN A 174 6.35 12.27 5.90
CA GLN A 174 7.11 11.23 5.21
C GLN A 174 6.87 11.21 3.69
N TRP A 175 6.08 12.14 3.18
CA TRP A 175 5.70 12.16 1.77
C TRP A 175 6.02 13.49 1.10
N THR A 176 6.39 13.40 -0.15
CA THR A 176 6.38 14.56 -1.09
C THR A 176 5.18 14.38 -1.99
N ILE A 177 4.32 15.38 -2.02
CA ILE A 177 3.06 15.35 -2.76
C ILE A 177 3.16 16.42 -3.85
N ALA A 178 2.96 16.02 -5.10
CA ALA A 178 2.84 16.94 -6.21
C ALA A 178 1.41 17.48 -6.26
N THR A 179 1.31 18.75 -6.61
CA THR A 179 0.04 19.38 -7.01
C THR A 179 0.08 19.63 -8.52
N PRO A 180 -1.07 19.52 -9.23
CA PRO A 180 -1.16 19.78 -10.67
C PRO A 180 -0.67 21.16 -11.08
#